data_faabb56f02aaf84546c3a12664122ff2
#
_entry.id   faabb56f02aaf84546c3a12664122ff2
#
_cell.length_a   1.000
_cell.length_b   1.000
_cell.length_c   1.000
_cell.angle_alpha   90.00
_cell.angle_beta   90.00
_cell.angle_gamma   90.00
#
_symmetry.space_group_name_H-M   'P 1'
#
loop_
_entity.id
_entity.type
_entity.pdbx_description
1 polymer ?
#
loop_
_entity_poly.entity_id
_entity_poly.type
_entity_poly.pdbx_seq_one_letter_code
_entity_poly.pdbx_strand_id
1 'polypeptide(L)'
;MNIHHLELFYFVAKYEGITAAVRRMPYGIQQPAVSGQILQLEKELGVKLFNRRPFALTPAGDELYDFVYPFFSQVGEVEARLQGEEGSHLRIAASGSALRIHLPDLLAEVRTKRPSARFSLREVEPGELQGLLKSQQVDLAISIIGERITEGLQTVELLKIPLVLLVPEKWKVRGLSDLLVKNEDTGRKAPRYPLVGLPAGNVLGRIFLDSFEERGVDLVPNMEVDSLDLVGDYVSWGFGMGMGVEIPGKEPPGGLRAIHLKGFSPVVVGAIHQENLKPIARDFLELARERAKDLAKPS
;
A
#
# COMPACT_ATOMS: atom_id res chain seq x y z
N MET A 1 26.59 20.84 -10.46
CA MET A 1 25.69 20.31 -9.38
C MET A 1 26.57 19.82 -8.24
N ASN A 2 26.45 20.38 -7.05
CA ASN A 2 27.26 20.06 -5.86
C ASN A 2 26.46 19.12 -4.95
N ILE A 3 27.11 18.09 -4.34
CA ILE A 3 26.45 17.12 -3.47
C ILE A 3 25.84 17.77 -2.22
N HIS A 4 26.46 18.82 -1.70
CA HIS A 4 25.92 19.59 -0.58
C HIS A 4 24.62 20.34 -0.96
N HIS A 5 24.50 20.86 -2.19
CA HIS A 5 23.24 21.45 -2.66
C HIS A 5 22.13 20.40 -2.77
N LEU A 6 22.46 19.16 -3.18
CA LEU A 6 21.51 18.05 -3.22
C LEU A 6 21.08 17.62 -1.83
N GLU A 7 21.99 17.62 -0.86
CA GLU A 7 21.68 17.34 0.54
C GLU A 7 20.71 18.38 1.11
N LEU A 8 21.00 19.67 0.89
CA LEU A 8 20.10 20.75 1.35
C LEU A 8 18.73 20.65 0.67
N PHE A 9 18.72 20.36 -0.62
CA PHE A 9 17.48 20.13 -1.35
C PHE A 9 16.69 18.96 -0.76
N TYR A 10 17.34 17.82 -0.50
CA TYR A 10 16.73 16.65 0.13
C TYR A 10 16.07 16.99 1.48
N PHE A 11 16.78 17.73 2.36
CA PHE A 11 16.22 18.11 3.65
C PHE A 11 15.04 19.09 3.51
N VAL A 12 15.13 20.05 2.59
CA VAL A 12 14.04 21.02 2.36
C VAL A 12 12.80 20.34 1.79
N ALA A 13 12.97 19.40 0.88
CA ALA A 13 11.89 18.58 0.33
C ALA A 13 11.26 17.68 1.39
N LYS A 14 12.09 16.93 2.13
CA LYS A 14 11.67 15.99 3.18
C LYS A 14 10.86 16.65 4.29
N TYR A 15 11.19 17.87 4.66
CA TYR A 15 10.53 18.60 5.75
C TYR A 15 9.58 19.70 5.27
N GLU A 16 9.26 19.69 3.98
CA GLU A 16 8.27 20.57 3.35
C GLU A 16 8.50 22.06 3.66
N GLY A 17 9.77 22.46 3.72
CA GLY A 17 10.11 23.87 3.92
C GLY A 17 11.47 24.13 4.53
N ILE A 18 12.05 25.27 4.16
CA ILE A 18 13.41 25.66 4.56
C ILE A 18 13.51 25.81 6.09
N THR A 19 12.53 26.45 6.73
CA THR A 19 12.54 26.67 8.20
C THR A 19 12.48 25.35 8.98
N ALA A 20 11.66 24.40 8.51
CA ALA A 20 11.54 23.09 9.13
C ALA A 20 12.79 22.22 8.91
N ALA A 21 13.39 22.31 7.71
CA ALA A 21 14.63 21.65 7.38
C ALA A 21 15.80 22.10 8.25
N VAL A 22 16.01 23.41 8.36
CA VAL A 22 17.11 24.01 9.15
C VAL A 22 17.13 23.52 10.61
N ARG A 23 15.94 23.35 11.22
CA ARG A 23 15.80 22.86 12.61
C ARG A 23 16.18 21.38 12.78
N ARG A 24 16.26 20.62 11.70
CA ARG A 24 16.44 19.17 11.71
C ARG A 24 17.68 18.68 10.98
N MET A 25 18.44 19.60 10.38
CA MET A 25 19.74 19.29 9.80
C MET A 25 20.73 18.94 10.90
N PRO A 26 21.64 17.96 10.69
CA PRO A 26 22.59 17.48 11.70
C PRO A 26 23.72 18.49 11.99
N TYR A 27 23.76 19.60 11.26
CA TYR A 27 24.77 20.66 11.40
C TYR A 27 24.09 22.03 11.42
N GLY A 28 24.78 22.99 12.10
CA GLY A 28 24.26 24.35 12.22
C GLY A 28 24.36 25.11 10.90
N ILE A 29 23.23 25.36 10.28
CA ILE A 29 23.11 26.19 9.07
C ILE A 29 21.95 27.18 9.24
N GLN A 30 22.08 28.38 8.70
CA GLN A 30 21.04 29.40 8.77
C GLN A 30 20.11 29.38 7.54
N GLN A 31 18.85 29.72 7.76
CA GLN A 31 17.83 29.74 6.71
C GLN A 31 18.22 30.57 5.45
N PRO A 32 18.84 31.76 5.54
CA PRO A 32 19.28 32.49 4.35
C PRO A 32 20.31 31.73 3.51
N ALA A 33 21.23 31.02 4.16
CA ALA A 33 22.23 30.22 3.48
C ALA A 33 21.59 29.06 2.71
N VAL A 34 20.68 28.30 3.34
CA VAL A 34 19.95 27.23 2.67
C VAL A 34 19.15 27.77 1.48
N SER A 35 18.43 28.88 1.66
CA SER A 35 17.66 29.51 0.57
C SER A 35 18.55 29.92 -0.59
N GLY A 36 19.72 30.49 -0.32
CA GLY A 36 20.70 30.88 -1.34
C GLY A 36 21.23 29.67 -2.12
N GLN A 37 21.57 28.59 -1.44
CA GLN A 37 22.09 27.37 -2.06
C GLN A 37 21.03 26.65 -2.91
N ILE A 38 19.76 26.62 -2.47
CA ILE A 38 18.65 26.10 -3.28
C ILE A 38 18.45 26.94 -4.55
N LEU A 39 18.48 28.27 -4.45
CA LEU A 39 18.39 29.16 -5.62
C LEU A 39 19.55 28.95 -6.60
N GLN A 40 20.75 28.70 -6.08
CA GLN A 40 21.90 28.40 -6.90
C GLN A 40 21.73 27.07 -7.63
N LEU A 41 21.24 26.03 -6.96
CA LEU A 41 20.93 24.73 -7.57
C LEU A 41 19.89 24.87 -8.69
N GLU A 42 18.79 25.58 -8.44
CA GLU A 42 17.76 25.87 -9.46
C GLU A 42 18.34 26.61 -10.67
N LYS A 43 19.25 27.58 -10.43
CA LYS A 43 19.93 28.31 -11.51
C LYS A 43 20.88 27.43 -12.33
N GLU A 44 21.64 26.55 -11.68
CA GLU A 44 22.53 25.58 -12.33
C GLU A 44 21.75 24.58 -13.20
N LEU A 45 20.59 24.14 -12.73
CA LEU A 45 19.73 23.19 -13.44
C LEU A 45 18.83 23.86 -14.49
N GLY A 46 18.65 25.19 -14.42
CA GLY A 46 17.77 25.94 -15.31
C GLY A 46 16.27 25.71 -15.06
N VAL A 47 15.91 25.07 -13.94
CA VAL A 47 14.52 24.76 -13.59
C VAL A 47 14.23 25.12 -12.12
N LYS A 48 12.96 25.39 -11.80
CA LYS A 48 12.53 25.53 -10.41
C LYS A 48 12.23 24.15 -9.82
N LEU A 49 12.69 23.94 -8.60
CA LEU A 49 12.48 22.69 -7.85
C LEU A 49 11.33 22.84 -6.83
N PHE A 50 11.05 24.07 -6.39
CA PHE A 50 10.00 24.33 -5.42
C PHE A 50 9.04 25.45 -5.90
N ASN A 51 7.74 25.22 -5.69
CA ASN A 51 6.73 26.26 -5.61
C ASN A 51 6.82 26.89 -4.22
N ARG A 52 6.69 28.20 -4.13
CA ARG A 52 6.85 28.92 -2.86
C ARG A 52 5.53 29.23 -2.14
N ARG A 53 4.41 29.23 -2.87
CA ARG A 53 3.07 29.54 -2.34
C ARG A 53 2.00 28.75 -3.12
N PRO A 54 1.41 27.68 -2.57
CA PRO A 54 1.87 26.96 -1.39
C PRO A 54 3.26 26.35 -1.62
N PHE A 55 3.98 26.03 -0.53
CA PHE A 55 5.26 25.36 -0.63
C PHE A 55 5.01 23.91 -1.06
N ALA A 56 5.56 23.54 -2.23
CA ALA A 56 5.45 22.18 -2.77
C ALA A 56 6.58 21.95 -3.78
N LEU A 57 6.92 20.70 -4.04
CA LEU A 57 7.80 20.33 -5.14
C LEU A 57 7.15 20.70 -6.48
N THR A 58 7.97 21.00 -7.47
CA THR A 58 7.56 21.03 -8.88
C THR A 58 7.75 19.63 -9.47
N PRO A 59 7.25 19.31 -10.67
CA PRO A 59 7.55 18.03 -11.33
C PRO A 59 9.05 17.74 -11.44
N ALA A 60 9.88 18.76 -11.74
CA ALA A 60 11.34 18.63 -11.74
C ALA A 60 11.91 18.42 -10.33
N GLY A 61 11.27 19.02 -9.31
CA GLY A 61 11.61 18.80 -7.91
C GLY A 61 11.28 17.38 -7.48
N ASP A 62 10.13 16.85 -7.85
CA ASP A 62 9.74 15.46 -7.55
C ASP A 62 10.74 14.48 -8.19
N GLU A 63 11.08 14.66 -9.46
CA GLU A 63 12.06 13.83 -10.17
C GLU A 63 13.44 13.85 -9.47
N LEU A 64 13.92 15.05 -9.11
CA LEU A 64 15.19 15.16 -8.38
C LEU A 64 15.10 14.57 -6.98
N TYR A 65 13.97 14.71 -6.29
CA TYR A 65 13.78 14.13 -4.96
C TYR A 65 13.80 12.60 -5.00
N ASP A 66 13.11 11.98 -5.94
CA ASP A 66 13.13 10.53 -6.13
C ASP A 66 14.55 10.02 -6.45
N PHE A 67 15.34 10.79 -7.18
CA PHE A 67 16.73 10.45 -7.48
C PHE A 67 17.64 10.53 -6.24
N VAL A 68 17.54 11.59 -5.43
CA VAL A 68 18.46 11.80 -4.29
C VAL A 68 18.02 11.11 -3.00
N TYR A 69 16.72 10.84 -2.85
CA TYR A 69 16.14 10.25 -1.66
C TYR A 69 16.78 8.91 -1.27
N PRO A 70 16.99 7.95 -2.18
CA PRO A 70 17.61 6.66 -1.84
C PRO A 70 18.96 6.79 -1.17
N PHE A 71 19.76 7.75 -1.64
CA PHE A 71 21.09 7.99 -1.08
C PHE A 71 21.03 8.67 0.30
N PHE A 72 20.43 9.85 0.38
CA PHE A 72 20.43 10.63 1.63
C PHE A 72 19.60 10.02 2.75
N SER A 73 18.55 9.28 2.43
CA SER A 73 17.76 8.56 3.44
C SER A 73 18.53 7.43 4.13
N GLN A 74 19.54 6.87 3.46
CA GLN A 74 20.34 5.75 3.96
C GLN A 74 21.61 6.17 4.68
N VAL A 75 22.12 7.40 4.46
CA VAL A 75 23.38 7.85 5.08
C VAL A 75 23.37 7.65 6.59
N GLY A 76 22.34 8.12 7.29
CA GLY A 76 22.23 7.94 8.74
C GLY A 76 22.06 6.47 9.18
N GLU A 77 21.46 5.63 8.37
CA GLU A 77 21.34 4.19 8.66
C GLU A 77 22.67 3.47 8.47
N VAL A 78 23.46 3.87 7.48
CA VAL A 78 24.81 3.34 7.27
C VAL A 78 25.73 3.77 8.41
N GLU A 79 25.66 5.04 8.83
CA GLU A 79 26.42 5.55 9.96
C GLU A 79 26.10 4.80 11.25
N ALA A 80 24.82 4.62 11.58
CA ALA A 80 24.37 3.85 12.74
C ALA A 80 24.89 2.39 12.70
N ARG A 81 24.87 1.74 11.52
CA ARG A 81 25.42 0.38 11.36
C ARG A 81 26.94 0.32 11.56
N LEU A 82 27.67 1.31 11.05
CA LEU A 82 29.12 1.39 11.23
C LEU A 82 29.51 1.64 12.70
N GLN A 83 28.63 2.31 13.44
CA GLN A 83 28.78 2.53 14.89
C GLN A 83 28.31 1.33 15.73
N GLY A 84 27.94 0.21 15.09
CA GLY A 84 27.51 -1.01 15.77
C GLY A 84 26.02 -1.00 16.16
N GLU A 85 25.25 0.03 15.78
CA GLU A 85 23.80 0.00 15.86
C GLU A 85 23.27 -0.86 14.70
N GLU A 86 22.70 -2.01 15.02
CA GLU A 86 21.99 -2.79 14.00
C GLU A 86 20.88 -1.92 13.39
N GLY A 87 20.85 -1.82 12.05
CA GLY A 87 19.83 -1.07 11.30
C GLY A 87 18.43 -1.44 11.78
N SER A 88 17.90 -0.60 12.67
CA SER A 88 16.70 -0.90 13.47
C SER A 88 15.42 -0.29 12.91
N HIS A 89 15.48 0.38 11.74
CA HIS A 89 14.32 1.04 11.15
C HIS A 89 13.72 0.22 10.01
N LEU A 90 12.48 -0.21 10.18
CA LEU A 90 11.67 -0.92 9.20
C LEU A 90 10.53 -0.02 8.71
N ARG A 91 10.49 0.23 7.39
CA ARG A 91 9.47 1.03 6.73
C ARG A 91 8.58 0.11 5.91
N ILE A 92 7.30 0.03 6.23
CA ILE A 92 6.34 -0.85 5.57
C ILE A 92 5.22 -0.03 4.95
N ALA A 93 4.88 -0.34 3.70
CA ALA A 93 3.65 0.13 3.06
C ALA A 93 2.65 -1.02 2.93
N ALA A 94 1.38 -0.75 3.21
CA ALA A 94 0.33 -1.75 3.06
C ALA A 94 -1.05 -1.09 2.97
N SER A 95 -2.09 -1.87 2.60
CA SER A 95 -3.47 -1.43 2.74
C SER A 95 -3.87 -1.24 4.21
N GLY A 96 -4.84 -0.37 4.47
CA GLY A 96 -5.31 -0.09 5.82
C GLY A 96 -5.76 -1.32 6.59
N SER A 97 -6.43 -2.27 5.94
CA SER A 97 -6.83 -3.53 6.57
C SER A 97 -5.62 -4.37 7.01
N ALA A 98 -4.59 -4.50 6.17
CA ALA A 98 -3.37 -5.22 6.55
C ALA A 98 -2.66 -4.55 7.73
N LEU A 99 -2.55 -3.21 7.71
CA LEU A 99 -1.93 -2.43 8.78
C LEU A 99 -2.65 -2.60 10.14
N ARG A 100 -3.98 -2.70 10.12
CA ARG A 100 -4.79 -2.76 11.35
C ARG A 100 -4.93 -4.17 11.93
N ILE A 101 -4.98 -5.20 11.08
CA ILE A 101 -5.38 -6.54 11.53
C ILE A 101 -4.17 -7.44 11.78
N HIS A 102 -3.21 -7.47 10.87
CA HIS A 102 -2.14 -8.48 10.89
C HIS A 102 -0.77 -7.92 11.29
N LEU A 103 -0.47 -6.67 10.94
CA LEU A 103 0.84 -6.10 11.23
C LEU A 103 1.12 -5.84 12.73
N PRO A 104 0.15 -5.47 13.58
CA PRO A 104 0.44 -5.19 14.99
C PRO A 104 1.14 -6.34 15.71
N ASP A 105 0.65 -7.57 15.54
CA ASP A 105 1.22 -8.76 16.16
C ASP A 105 2.63 -9.05 15.64
N LEU A 106 2.81 -9.01 14.31
CA LEU A 106 4.11 -9.21 13.66
C LEU A 106 5.16 -8.19 14.12
N LEU A 107 4.77 -6.92 14.22
CA LEU A 107 5.66 -5.86 14.68
C LEU A 107 6.01 -6.00 16.18
N ALA A 108 5.08 -6.50 17.00
CA ALA A 108 5.35 -6.82 18.39
C ALA A 108 6.39 -7.94 18.51
N GLU A 109 6.30 -8.99 17.67
CA GLU A 109 7.28 -10.07 17.62
C GLU A 109 8.67 -9.58 17.14
N VAL A 110 8.71 -8.74 16.09
CA VAL A 110 9.98 -8.11 15.65
C VAL A 110 10.59 -7.29 16.78
N ARG A 111 9.79 -6.51 17.51
CA ARG A 111 10.27 -5.71 18.64
C ARG A 111 10.80 -6.56 19.78
N THR A 112 10.26 -7.75 20.00
CA THR A 112 10.78 -8.70 20.98
C THR A 112 12.19 -9.19 20.59
N LYS A 113 12.42 -9.48 19.31
CA LYS A 113 13.73 -9.89 18.79
C LYS A 113 14.72 -8.72 18.70
N ARG A 114 14.22 -7.51 18.44
CA ARG A 114 14.98 -6.27 18.25
C ARG A 114 14.38 -5.12 19.07
N PRO A 115 14.72 -4.98 20.35
CA PRO A 115 14.11 -3.98 21.23
C PRO A 115 14.27 -2.52 20.78
N SER A 116 15.36 -2.22 20.05
CA SER A 116 15.62 -0.88 19.47
C SER A 116 14.90 -0.63 18.14
N ALA A 117 14.07 -1.58 17.64
CA ALA A 117 13.40 -1.45 16.37
C ALA A 117 12.48 -0.23 16.30
N ARG A 118 12.59 0.53 15.22
CA ARG A 118 11.69 1.63 14.86
C ARG A 118 10.88 1.23 13.65
N PHE A 119 9.62 1.62 13.63
CA PHE A 119 8.69 1.29 12.55
C PHE A 119 8.12 2.56 11.94
N SER A 120 8.04 2.60 10.61
CA SER A 120 7.24 3.56 9.87
C SER A 120 6.24 2.81 9.02
N LEU A 121 4.96 3.06 9.25
CA LEU A 121 3.86 2.43 8.55
C LEU A 121 3.20 3.46 7.65
N ARG A 122 2.98 3.09 6.40
CA ARG A 122 2.33 3.95 5.43
C ARG A 122 1.15 3.20 4.81
N GLU A 123 -0.03 3.78 4.94
CA GLU A 123 -1.21 3.32 4.21
C GLU A 123 -1.12 3.85 2.78
N VAL A 124 -1.25 2.95 1.81
CA VAL A 124 -1.11 3.29 0.39
C VAL A 124 -2.01 2.41 -0.47
N GLU A 125 -2.38 2.96 -1.61
CA GLU A 125 -3.05 2.20 -2.65
C GLU A 125 -2.05 1.32 -3.43
N PRO A 126 -2.50 0.16 -3.97
CA PRO A 126 -1.61 -0.78 -4.66
C PRO A 126 -0.80 -0.17 -5.82
N GLY A 127 -1.33 0.84 -6.50
CA GLY A 127 -0.66 1.51 -7.63
C GLY A 127 0.59 2.32 -7.24
N GLU A 128 0.68 2.80 -6.00
CA GLU A 128 1.80 3.60 -5.50
C GLU A 128 2.97 2.76 -4.98
N LEU A 129 2.71 1.51 -4.60
CA LEU A 129 3.67 0.65 -3.90
C LEU A 129 4.99 0.45 -4.63
N GLN A 130 4.92 0.23 -5.95
CA GLN A 130 6.12 -0.03 -6.73
C GLN A 130 7.03 1.19 -6.84
N GLY A 131 6.46 2.40 -6.94
CA GLY A 131 7.19 3.67 -6.91
C GLY A 131 7.92 3.86 -5.59
N LEU A 132 7.22 3.63 -4.46
CA LEU A 132 7.78 3.75 -3.11
C LEU A 132 8.90 2.75 -2.83
N LEU A 133 8.79 1.53 -3.34
CA LEU A 133 9.84 0.51 -3.22
C LEU A 133 11.05 0.87 -4.08
N LYS A 134 10.85 1.31 -5.33
CA LYS A 134 11.95 1.71 -6.22
C LYS A 134 12.71 2.92 -5.70
N SER A 135 12.00 3.95 -5.23
CA SER A 135 12.59 5.13 -4.62
C SER A 135 13.07 4.88 -3.17
N GLN A 136 13.02 3.64 -2.70
CA GLN A 136 13.47 3.22 -1.37
C GLN A 136 12.84 4.01 -0.21
N GLN A 137 11.65 4.56 -0.43
CA GLN A 137 10.88 5.22 0.63
C GLN A 137 10.30 4.22 1.63
N VAL A 138 10.07 2.97 1.17
CA VAL A 138 9.71 1.84 2.01
C VAL A 138 10.65 0.65 1.74
N ASP A 139 10.82 -0.20 2.73
CA ASP A 139 11.69 -1.38 2.66
C ASP A 139 10.91 -2.60 2.18
N LEU A 140 9.61 -2.63 2.46
CA LEU A 140 8.74 -3.75 2.18
C LEU A 140 7.29 -3.27 2.01
N ALA A 141 6.56 -3.89 1.10
CA ALA A 141 5.14 -3.68 0.92
C ALA A 141 4.35 -4.97 1.13
N ILE A 142 3.19 -4.89 1.79
CA ILE A 142 2.23 -6.00 1.89
C ILE A 142 0.99 -5.64 1.09
N SER A 143 0.73 -6.38 0.02
CA SER A 143 -0.37 -6.09 -0.90
C SER A 143 -0.88 -7.32 -1.62
N ILE A 144 -1.96 -7.15 -2.36
CA ILE A 144 -2.39 -8.13 -3.35
C ILE A 144 -1.36 -8.13 -4.49
N ILE A 145 -0.84 -9.31 -4.80
CA ILE A 145 0.08 -9.50 -5.91
C ILE A 145 -0.74 -9.56 -7.19
N GLY A 146 -0.54 -8.58 -8.07
CA GLY A 146 -1.07 -8.59 -9.44
C GLY A 146 -0.12 -9.31 -10.40
N GLU A 147 -0.56 -9.50 -11.64
CA GLU A 147 0.20 -10.23 -12.66
C GLU A 147 1.50 -9.55 -13.12
N ARG A 148 1.66 -8.24 -12.89
CA ARG A 148 2.83 -7.47 -13.36
C ARG A 148 3.55 -6.82 -12.19
N ILE A 149 4.68 -7.40 -11.82
CA ILE A 149 5.65 -6.79 -10.93
C ILE A 149 6.76 -6.18 -11.77
N THR A 150 7.12 -4.94 -11.46
CA THR A 150 8.18 -4.23 -12.19
C THR A 150 9.54 -4.89 -11.95
N GLU A 151 10.38 -4.89 -12.97
CA GLU A 151 11.77 -5.36 -12.91
C GLU A 151 12.54 -4.75 -11.74
N GLY A 152 13.33 -5.59 -11.04
CA GLY A 152 14.08 -5.20 -9.84
C GLY A 152 13.30 -5.35 -8.51
N LEU A 153 12.02 -5.72 -8.55
CA LEU A 153 11.25 -6.08 -7.37
C LEU A 153 11.03 -7.59 -7.29
N GLN A 154 11.05 -8.12 -6.08
CA GLN A 154 10.76 -9.51 -5.77
C GLN A 154 9.45 -9.63 -5.02
N THR A 155 8.78 -10.76 -5.18
CA THR A 155 7.54 -11.07 -4.47
C THR A 155 7.66 -12.35 -3.68
N VAL A 156 7.00 -12.35 -2.55
CA VAL A 156 6.85 -13.52 -1.69
C VAL A 156 5.37 -13.71 -1.43
N GLU A 157 4.80 -14.77 -1.96
CA GLU A 157 3.42 -15.14 -1.64
C GLU A 157 3.32 -15.46 -0.15
N LEU A 158 2.34 -14.87 0.51
CA LEU A 158 2.05 -15.10 1.92
C LEU A 158 0.75 -15.88 2.07
N LEU A 159 -0.35 -15.38 1.50
CA LEU A 159 -1.68 -15.92 1.76
C LEU A 159 -2.56 -15.88 0.51
N LYS A 160 -3.39 -16.92 0.34
CA LYS A 160 -4.46 -16.95 -0.67
C LYS A 160 -5.78 -16.66 0.00
N ILE A 161 -6.47 -15.60 -0.41
CA ILE A 161 -7.68 -15.10 0.21
C ILE A 161 -8.86 -15.29 -0.76
N PRO A 162 -9.93 -16.00 -0.36
CA PRO A 162 -11.11 -16.19 -1.21
C PRO A 162 -11.82 -14.87 -1.51
N LEU A 163 -12.37 -14.76 -2.72
CA LEU A 163 -13.31 -13.70 -3.06
C LEU A 163 -14.69 -13.98 -2.44
N VAL A 164 -15.34 -12.93 -1.98
CA VAL A 164 -16.71 -12.99 -1.43
C VAL A 164 -17.55 -11.82 -1.95
N LEU A 165 -18.88 -11.99 -1.90
CA LEU A 165 -19.80 -10.87 -1.96
C LEU A 165 -20.35 -10.58 -0.57
N LEU A 166 -20.26 -9.33 -0.14
CA LEU A 166 -20.88 -8.85 1.10
C LEU A 166 -22.35 -8.54 0.85
N VAL A 167 -23.22 -9.04 1.70
CA VAL A 167 -24.66 -8.76 1.63
C VAL A 167 -25.23 -8.48 3.01
N PRO A 168 -26.28 -7.66 3.13
CA PRO A 168 -26.98 -7.50 4.41
C PRO A 168 -27.49 -8.84 4.95
N GLU A 169 -27.32 -9.13 6.23
CA GLU A 169 -27.77 -10.37 6.87
C GLU A 169 -29.27 -10.63 6.69
N LYS A 170 -30.06 -9.54 6.68
CA LYS A 170 -31.52 -9.61 6.48
C LYS A 170 -31.95 -10.13 5.11
N TRP A 171 -31.05 -10.18 4.13
CA TRP A 171 -31.37 -10.69 2.81
C TRP A 171 -31.48 -12.22 2.83
N LYS A 172 -32.58 -12.76 2.27
CA LYS A 172 -32.80 -14.20 2.14
C LYS A 172 -32.04 -14.78 0.94
N VAL A 173 -30.72 -14.60 0.92
CA VAL A 173 -29.81 -15.06 -0.14
C VAL A 173 -29.02 -16.26 0.39
N ARG A 174 -28.93 -17.37 -0.31
CA ARG A 174 -28.20 -18.57 0.08
C ARG A 174 -26.88 -18.73 -0.62
N GLY A 175 -26.73 -18.12 -1.79
CA GLY A 175 -25.52 -18.23 -2.60
C GLY A 175 -25.52 -17.28 -3.79
N LEU A 176 -24.48 -17.39 -4.62
CA LEU A 176 -24.30 -16.52 -5.78
C LEU A 176 -25.49 -16.55 -6.75
N SER A 177 -26.12 -17.72 -6.94
CA SER A 177 -27.29 -17.85 -7.84
C SER A 177 -28.45 -16.92 -7.50
N ASP A 178 -28.64 -16.62 -6.22
CA ASP A 178 -29.73 -15.78 -5.75
C ASP A 178 -29.47 -14.27 -5.99
N LEU A 179 -28.18 -13.94 -6.20
CA LEU A 179 -27.70 -12.58 -6.45
C LEU A 179 -27.66 -12.22 -7.93
N LEU A 180 -27.88 -13.19 -8.82
CA LEU A 180 -27.78 -13.01 -10.26
C LEU A 180 -29.15 -13.25 -10.93
N VAL A 181 -29.40 -12.50 -12.00
CA VAL A 181 -30.54 -12.68 -12.91
C VAL A 181 -30.03 -12.83 -14.33
N LYS A 182 -30.80 -13.49 -15.19
CA LYS A 182 -30.50 -13.51 -16.62
C LYS A 182 -30.93 -12.19 -17.24
N ASN A 183 -30.02 -11.53 -17.93
CA ASN A 183 -30.35 -10.37 -18.75
C ASN A 183 -30.96 -10.88 -20.07
N GLU A 184 -32.19 -10.51 -20.37
CA GLU A 184 -32.92 -11.00 -21.54
C GLU A 184 -32.31 -10.45 -22.84
N ASP A 185 -31.74 -9.26 -22.83
CA ASP A 185 -31.17 -8.61 -24.02
C ASP A 185 -29.84 -9.23 -24.44
N THR A 186 -28.97 -9.56 -23.47
CA THR A 186 -27.62 -10.08 -23.74
C THR A 186 -27.53 -11.59 -23.59
N GLY A 187 -28.49 -12.23 -22.93
CA GLY A 187 -28.45 -13.63 -22.56
C GLY A 187 -27.45 -13.97 -21.43
N ARG A 188 -26.67 -13.02 -21.00
CA ARG A 188 -25.68 -13.17 -19.92
C ARG A 188 -26.35 -12.98 -18.55
N LYS A 189 -25.64 -13.36 -17.50
CA LYS A 189 -26.09 -13.07 -16.13
C LYS A 189 -25.68 -11.66 -15.72
N ALA A 190 -26.49 -11.02 -14.90
CA ALA A 190 -26.24 -9.69 -14.35
C ALA A 190 -26.62 -9.65 -12.86
N PRO A 191 -26.13 -8.68 -12.08
CA PRO A 191 -26.50 -8.50 -10.69
C PRO A 191 -28.00 -8.22 -10.54
N ARG A 192 -28.63 -8.88 -9.57
CA ARG A 192 -30.02 -8.59 -9.15
C ARG A 192 -30.13 -7.32 -8.34
N TYR A 193 -29.07 -6.97 -7.61
CA TYR A 193 -28.98 -5.84 -6.69
C TYR A 193 -27.87 -4.90 -7.12
N PRO A 194 -27.93 -3.62 -6.79
CA PRO A 194 -26.83 -2.70 -7.01
C PRO A 194 -25.54 -3.23 -6.39
N LEU A 195 -24.40 -2.99 -7.06
CA LEU A 195 -23.08 -3.39 -6.61
C LEU A 195 -22.29 -2.18 -6.14
N VAL A 196 -21.76 -2.25 -4.92
CA VAL A 196 -20.72 -1.38 -4.40
C VAL A 196 -19.39 -2.09 -4.60
N GLY A 197 -18.47 -1.46 -5.29
CA GLY A 197 -17.19 -2.08 -5.65
C GLY A 197 -16.03 -1.12 -5.64
N LEU A 198 -14.86 -1.67 -5.96
CA LEU A 198 -13.64 -0.91 -6.18
C LEU A 198 -13.55 -0.53 -7.67
N PRO A 199 -12.89 0.60 -8.00
CA PRO A 199 -12.65 0.99 -9.38
C PRO A 199 -11.90 -0.09 -10.18
N ALA A 200 -12.16 -0.20 -11.49
CA ALA A 200 -11.44 -1.13 -12.36
C ALA A 200 -9.92 -0.87 -12.41
N GLY A 201 -9.48 0.34 -12.11
CA GLY A 201 -8.07 0.69 -11.93
C GLY A 201 -7.41 0.09 -10.69
N ASN A 202 -8.20 -0.30 -9.68
CA ASN A 202 -7.72 -1.00 -8.50
C ASN A 202 -7.45 -2.47 -8.84
N VAL A 203 -6.32 -3.02 -8.38
CA VAL A 203 -5.91 -4.41 -8.67
C VAL A 203 -6.97 -5.43 -8.24
N LEU A 204 -7.52 -5.29 -7.02
CA LEU A 204 -8.57 -6.20 -6.53
C LEU A 204 -9.88 -6.01 -7.30
N GLY A 205 -10.27 -4.76 -7.58
CA GLY A 205 -11.46 -4.45 -8.38
C GLY A 205 -11.39 -5.14 -9.74
N ARG A 206 -10.26 -5.04 -10.42
CA ARG A 206 -10.04 -5.70 -11.72
C ARG A 206 -10.11 -7.22 -11.59
N ILE A 207 -9.35 -7.84 -10.66
CA ILE A 207 -9.38 -9.31 -10.45
C ILE A 207 -10.83 -9.77 -10.21
N PHE A 208 -11.59 -9.02 -9.43
CA PHE A 208 -12.97 -9.34 -9.12
C PHE A 208 -13.86 -9.30 -10.38
N LEU A 209 -13.80 -8.22 -11.14
CA LEU A 209 -14.60 -8.02 -12.35
C LEU A 209 -14.24 -9.06 -13.42
N ASP A 210 -12.94 -9.25 -13.70
CA ASP A 210 -12.45 -10.23 -14.68
C ASP A 210 -12.91 -11.66 -14.31
N SER A 211 -12.87 -12.02 -13.02
CA SER A 211 -13.31 -13.33 -12.54
C SER A 211 -14.80 -13.60 -12.79
N PHE A 212 -15.64 -12.56 -12.80
CA PHE A 212 -17.06 -12.66 -13.14
C PHE A 212 -17.28 -12.67 -14.65
N GLU A 213 -16.54 -11.87 -15.39
CA GLU A 213 -16.61 -11.82 -16.86
C GLU A 213 -16.26 -13.19 -17.48
N GLU A 214 -15.21 -13.85 -17.00
CA GLU A 214 -14.83 -15.22 -17.40
C GLU A 214 -15.97 -16.24 -17.22
N ARG A 215 -16.91 -15.97 -16.33
CA ARG A 215 -18.08 -16.83 -16.04
C ARG A 215 -19.36 -16.37 -16.71
N GLY A 216 -19.23 -15.43 -17.65
CA GLY A 216 -20.38 -14.92 -18.41
C GLY A 216 -21.32 -14.06 -17.55
N VAL A 217 -20.81 -13.41 -16.53
CA VAL A 217 -21.57 -12.48 -15.67
C VAL A 217 -21.12 -11.06 -15.96
N ASP A 218 -22.03 -10.20 -16.37
CA ASP A 218 -21.78 -8.77 -16.57
C ASP A 218 -21.91 -8.06 -15.23
N LEU A 219 -20.78 -7.88 -14.56
CA LEU A 219 -20.71 -7.25 -13.25
C LEU A 219 -20.16 -5.83 -13.38
N VAL A 220 -21.00 -4.84 -13.20
CA VAL A 220 -20.62 -3.42 -13.23
C VAL A 220 -21.00 -2.78 -11.90
N PRO A 221 -20.06 -2.13 -11.19
CA PRO A 221 -20.37 -1.39 -9.99
C PRO A 221 -21.34 -0.23 -10.27
N ASN A 222 -22.39 -0.12 -9.46
CA ASN A 222 -23.29 1.04 -9.45
C ASN A 222 -22.72 2.18 -8.59
N MET A 223 -21.80 1.84 -7.68
CA MET A 223 -21.05 2.75 -6.85
C MET A 223 -19.63 2.25 -6.73
N GLU A 224 -18.66 3.13 -6.96
CA GLU A 224 -17.24 2.86 -6.77
C GLU A 224 -16.72 3.62 -5.56
N VAL A 225 -15.94 2.93 -4.73
CA VAL A 225 -15.28 3.47 -3.53
C VAL A 225 -13.84 2.96 -3.46
N ASP A 226 -12.96 3.70 -2.80
CA ASP A 226 -11.52 3.46 -2.88
C ASP A 226 -11.00 2.34 -1.95
N SER A 227 -11.81 1.82 -1.02
CA SER A 227 -11.36 0.78 -0.09
C SER A 227 -12.43 -0.25 0.24
N LEU A 228 -12.01 -1.47 0.63
CA LEU A 228 -12.92 -2.53 1.08
C LEU A 228 -13.68 -2.18 2.37
N ASP A 229 -13.10 -1.34 3.22
CA ASP A 229 -13.79 -0.87 4.44
C ASP A 229 -14.98 0.01 4.03
N LEU A 230 -14.80 0.93 3.09
CA LEU A 230 -15.90 1.73 2.53
C LEU A 230 -16.94 0.86 1.81
N VAL A 231 -16.52 -0.17 1.06
CA VAL A 231 -17.49 -1.12 0.48
C VAL A 231 -18.38 -1.70 1.59
N GLY A 232 -17.79 -2.18 2.69
CA GLY A 232 -18.54 -2.71 3.82
C GLY A 232 -19.52 -1.70 4.42
N ASP A 233 -19.07 -0.47 4.64
CA ASP A 233 -19.89 0.61 5.21
C ASP A 233 -21.11 0.91 4.33
N TYR A 234 -20.90 1.13 3.02
CA TYR A 234 -22.00 1.44 2.10
C TYR A 234 -22.98 0.29 1.96
N VAL A 235 -22.50 -0.98 1.96
CA VAL A 235 -23.41 -2.15 1.98
C VAL A 235 -24.23 -2.19 3.28
N SER A 236 -23.62 -1.88 4.44
CA SER A 236 -24.33 -1.83 5.72
C SER A 236 -25.42 -0.76 5.74
N TRP A 237 -25.22 0.35 5.05
CA TRP A 237 -26.20 1.44 4.86
C TRP A 237 -27.26 1.12 3.81
N GLY A 238 -27.18 -0.03 3.13
CA GLY A 238 -28.22 -0.52 2.24
C GLY A 238 -28.05 -0.14 0.77
N PHE A 239 -26.87 0.28 0.34
CA PHE A 239 -26.59 0.64 -1.06
C PHE A 239 -26.53 -0.57 -2.01
N GLY A 240 -26.64 -1.79 -1.49
CA GLY A 240 -26.66 -2.98 -2.32
C GLY A 240 -25.83 -4.13 -1.76
N MET A 241 -25.23 -4.92 -2.64
CA MET A 241 -24.21 -5.91 -2.31
C MET A 241 -22.80 -5.35 -2.57
N GLY A 242 -21.77 -5.90 -1.95
CA GLY A 242 -20.42 -5.39 -2.05
C GLY A 242 -19.40 -6.41 -2.53
N MET A 243 -18.38 -5.96 -3.27
CA MET A 243 -17.16 -6.74 -3.49
C MET A 243 -16.40 -6.94 -2.17
N GLY A 244 -15.79 -8.11 -1.98
CA GLY A 244 -15.01 -8.36 -0.77
C GLY A 244 -14.06 -9.54 -0.91
N VAL A 245 -13.26 -9.70 0.12
CA VAL A 245 -12.39 -10.87 0.32
C VAL A 245 -12.59 -11.40 1.74
N GLU A 246 -12.36 -12.69 1.93
CA GLU A 246 -12.41 -13.31 3.26
C GLU A 246 -11.09 -13.11 3.98
N ILE A 247 -10.98 -12.04 4.77
CA ILE A 247 -9.76 -11.76 5.53
C ILE A 247 -9.71 -12.66 6.75
N PRO A 248 -8.68 -13.54 6.90
CA PRO A 248 -8.55 -14.39 8.07
C PRO A 248 -8.50 -13.58 9.36
N GLY A 249 -9.28 -14.00 10.35
CA GLY A 249 -9.36 -13.31 11.64
C GLY A 249 -10.20 -12.03 11.66
N LYS A 250 -10.87 -11.69 10.55
CA LYS A 250 -11.82 -10.56 10.48
C LYS A 250 -13.21 -11.07 10.08
N GLU A 251 -14.18 -10.85 10.92
CA GLU A 251 -15.58 -11.03 10.54
C GLU A 251 -16.07 -9.89 9.63
N PRO A 252 -17.07 -10.14 8.78
CA PRO A 252 -17.73 -9.07 8.04
C PRO A 252 -18.22 -7.97 9.00
N PRO A 253 -18.31 -6.70 8.56
CA PRO A 253 -18.90 -5.64 9.37
C PRO A 253 -20.28 -6.03 9.90
N GLY A 254 -20.64 -5.55 11.10
CA GLY A 254 -21.91 -5.90 11.75
C GLY A 254 -23.12 -5.70 10.86
N GLY A 255 -24.03 -6.69 10.86
CA GLY A 255 -25.23 -6.71 9.99
C GLY A 255 -24.98 -7.15 8.54
N LEU A 256 -23.74 -7.55 8.22
CA LEU A 256 -23.35 -8.10 6.93
C LEU A 256 -22.90 -9.57 7.07
N ARG A 257 -23.04 -10.31 5.99
CA ARG A 257 -22.45 -11.64 5.83
C ARG A 257 -21.78 -11.80 4.48
N ALA A 258 -20.80 -12.68 4.44
CA ALA A 258 -20.07 -13.03 3.24
C ALA A 258 -20.76 -14.18 2.49
N ILE A 259 -20.93 -14.03 1.19
CA ILE A 259 -21.32 -15.11 0.26
C ILE A 259 -20.04 -15.55 -0.44
N HIS A 260 -19.56 -16.76 -0.15
CA HIS A 260 -18.35 -17.32 -0.71
C HIS A 260 -18.53 -17.62 -2.20
N LEU A 261 -17.58 -17.20 -3.01
CA LEU A 261 -17.56 -17.40 -4.45
C LEU A 261 -16.86 -18.72 -4.80
N LYS A 262 -17.61 -19.83 -4.69
CA LYS A 262 -17.07 -21.15 -4.97
C LYS A 262 -16.62 -21.28 -6.43
N GLY A 263 -15.40 -21.81 -6.64
CA GLY A 263 -14.81 -21.99 -7.97
C GLY A 263 -14.18 -20.73 -8.55
N PHE A 264 -14.15 -19.62 -7.82
CA PHE A 264 -13.37 -18.45 -8.17
C PHE A 264 -11.93 -18.60 -7.66
N SER A 265 -10.97 -18.10 -8.43
CA SER A 265 -9.58 -18.08 -7.99
C SER A 265 -9.42 -17.12 -6.81
N PRO A 266 -8.71 -17.52 -5.73
CA PRO A 266 -8.43 -16.62 -4.62
C PRO A 266 -7.45 -15.54 -5.07
N VAL A 267 -7.50 -14.39 -4.41
CA VAL A 267 -6.43 -13.38 -4.55
C VAL A 267 -5.21 -13.77 -3.73
N VAL A 268 -4.04 -13.46 -4.25
CA VAL A 268 -2.77 -13.73 -3.57
C VAL A 268 -2.32 -12.45 -2.86
N VAL A 269 -2.21 -12.49 -1.54
CA VAL A 269 -1.56 -11.46 -0.74
C VAL A 269 -0.11 -11.85 -0.54
N GLY A 270 0.78 -10.91 -0.73
CA GLY A 270 2.21 -11.16 -0.55
C GLY A 270 2.99 -9.95 -0.12
N ALA A 271 4.26 -10.18 0.14
CA ALA A 271 5.25 -9.16 0.36
C ALA A 271 5.96 -8.84 -0.95
N ILE A 272 6.18 -7.55 -1.20
CA ILE A 272 6.94 -7.03 -2.34
C ILE A 272 8.12 -6.26 -1.77
N HIS A 273 9.32 -6.50 -2.30
CA HIS A 273 10.53 -5.85 -1.83
C HIS A 273 11.61 -5.79 -2.91
N GLN A 274 12.65 -5.00 -2.70
CA GLN A 274 13.84 -5.02 -3.53
C GLN A 274 14.70 -6.27 -3.24
N GLU A 275 15.61 -6.62 -4.13
CA GLU A 275 16.47 -7.80 -4.02
C GLU A 275 17.24 -7.83 -2.68
N ASN A 276 17.76 -6.68 -2.26
CA ASN A 276 18.55 -6.56 -1.03
C ASN A 276 17.68 -6.10 0.15
N LEU A 277 17.20 -7.07 0.94
CA LEU A 277 16.49 -6.78 2.19
C LEU A 277 17.44 -6.45 3.34
N LYS A 278 17.11 -5.41 4.12
CA LYS A 278 17.73 -5.16 5.42
C LYS A 278 17.50 -6.34 6.39
N PRO A 279 18.42 -6.60 7.35
CA PRO A 279 18.22 -7.69 8.33
C PRO A 279 16.85 -7.65 9.02
N ILE A 280 16.42 -6.50 9.52
CA ILE A 280 15.10 -6.35 10.17
C ILE A 280 13.92 -6.64 9.23
N ALA A 281 14.02 -6.28 7.94
CA ALA A 281 12.99 -6.58 6.96
C ALA A 281 12.94 -8.09 6.62
N ARG A 282 14.07 -8.75 6.66
CA ARG A 282 14.18 -10.21 6.49
C ARG A 282 13.53 -10.94 7.67
N ASP A 283 13.85 -10.54 8.91
CA ASP A 283 13.23 -11.12 10.11
C ASP A 283 11.70 -10.93 10.09
N PHE A 284 11.23 -9.74 9.70
CA PHE A 284 9.81 -9.47 9.54
C PHE A 284 9.18 -10.39 8.49
N LEU A 285 9.83 -10.58 7.34
CA LEU A 285 9.30 -11.43 6.26
C LEU A 285 9.22 -12.90 6.67
N GLU A 286 10.19 -13.40 7.45
CA GLU A 286 10.16 -14.75 8.02
C GLU A 286 8.96 -14.91 8.95
N LEU A 287 8.74 -13.99 9.88
CA LEU A 287 7.58 -14.01 10.78
C LEU A 287 6.26 -13.91 10.02
N ALA A 288 6.20 -13.06 8.98
CA ALA A 288 5.01 -12.95 8.14
C ALA A 288 4.70 -14.26 7.41
N ARG A 289 5.71 -14.99 6.94
CA ARG A 289 5.54 -16.32 6.34
C ARG A 289 5.03 -17.37 7.34
N GLU A 290 5.57 -17.36 8.56
CA GLU A 290 5.11 -18.26 9.62
C GLU A 290 3.65 -17.98 9.98
N ARG A 291 3.31 -16.72 10.22
CA ARG A 291 1.94 -16.29 10.51
C ARG A 291 0.96 -16.65 9.38
N ALA A 292 1.36 -16.47 8.13
CA ALA A 292 0.55 -16.81 6.97
C ALA A 292 0.24 -18.32 6.92
N LYS A 293 1.22 -19.18 7.24
CA LYS A 293 1.00 -20.64 7.32
C LYS A 293 -0.02 -21.00 8.42
N ASP A 294 0.00 -20.30 9.55
CA ASP A 294 -0.96 -20.54 10.62
C ASP A 294 -2.37 -20.10 10.25
N LEU A 295 -2.49 -18.94 9.58
CA LEU A 295 -3.77 -18.43 9.07
C LEU A 295 -4.35 -19.27 7.92
N ALA A 296 -3.52 -19.99 7.19
CA ALA A 296 -3.97 -20.87 6.10
C ALA A 296 -4.46 -22.25 6.58
N LYS A 297 -4.28 -22.59 7.87
CA LYS A 297 -4.82 -23.83 8.43
C LYS A 297 -6.34 -23.70 8.56
N PRO A 298 -7.12 -24.70 8.09
CA PRO A 298 -8.56 -24.69 8.30
C PRO A 298 -8.84 -24.76 9.82
N SER A 299 -9.73 -23.86 10.26
CA SER A 299 -10.28 -23.84 11.64
C SER A 299 -11.16 -25.05 11.89
#